data_19c688c19714cc9234d4d5fffecf7b7b
#
_entry.id   19c688c19714cc9234d4d5fffecf7b7b
#
_cell.length_a   1.000
_cell.length_b   1.000
_cell.length_c   1.000
_cell.angle_alpha   90.00
_cell.angle_beta   90.00
_cell.angle_gamma   90.00
#
_symmetry.space_group_name_H-M   'P 1'
#
loop_
_entity.id
_entity.type
_entity.pdbx_description
1 polymer ?
#
loop_
_entity_poly.entity_id
_entity_poly.type
_entity_poly.pdbx_seq_one_letter_code
_entity_poly.pdbx_strand_id
1 'polypeptide(L)'
;MKTLHFCKYHGAGNDFVLIDNRDNKNSLNNEEVALLCHRRLGIGADGLMLLEKSNNSDFEMVYYNSDGRNASMCGNGGRCIVAFAKHLNIIDKQNELEKIVK
;
A
#
# COMPACT_ATOMS: atom_id res chain seq x y z
N MET A 1 -2.96 -21.96 -4.79
CA MET A 1 -2.78 -20.96 -3.73
C MET A 1 -1.95 -19.80 -4.22
N LYS A 2 -2.35 -18.60 -3.90
CA LYS A 2 -1.71 -17.40 -4.38
C LYS A 2 -0.73 -16.87 -3.33
N THR A 3 0.46 -16.49 -3.75
CA THR A 3 1.44 -15.85 -2.88
C THR A 3 1.30 -14.34 -2.99
N LEU A 4 1.21 -13.67 -1.86
CA LEU A 4 1.07 -12.24 -1.81
C LEU A 4 2.30 -11.63 -1.14
N HIS A 5 2.96 -10.72 -1.84
CA HIS A 5 4.10 -9.99 -1.29
C HIS A 5 3.61 -8.61 -0.86
N PHE A 6 3.91 -8.26 0.37
CA PHE A 6 3.45 -6.98 0.91
C PHE A 6 4.47 -6.40 1.86
N CYS A 7 4.32 -5.11 2.15
CA CYS A 7 5.06 -4.44 3.21
C CYS A 7 4.07 -3.77 4.14
N LYS A 8 4.44 -3.67 5.41
CA LYS A 8 3.65 -2.93 6.39
C LYS A 8 4.37 -1.63 6.68
N TYR A 9 3.64 -0.53 6.57
CA TYR A 9 4.18 0.81 6.84
C TYR A 9 3.33 1.50 7.88
N HIS A 10 3.96 2.37 8.64
CA HIS A 10 3.30 3.16 9.67
C HIS A 10 3.45 4.63 9.36
N GLY A 11 2.38 5.38 9.53
CA GLY A 11 2.41 6.82 9.48
C GLY A 11 1.62 7.35 10.66
N ALA A 12 2.28 8.02 11.59
CA ALA A 12 1.63 8.78 12.67
C ALA A 12 0.40 8.10 13.28
N GLY A 13 0.53 6.85 13.63
CA GLY A 13 -0.56 6.14 14.31
C GLY A 13 -1.43 5.28 13.42
N ASN A 14 -1.26 5.35 12.11
CA ASN A 14 -1.97 4.49 11.17
C ASN A 14 -0.99 3.52 10.53
N ASP A 15 -1.46 2.32 10.27
CA ASP A 15 -0.65 1.33 9.58
C ASP A 15 -1.34 0.86 8.31
N PHE A 16 -0.53 0.50 7.32
CA PHE A 16 -1.03 0.17 5.99
C PHE A 16 -0.31 -1.02 5.42
N VAL A 17 -1.06 -1.86 4.72
CA VAL A 17 -0.50 -2.92 3.89
C VAL A 17 -0.26 -2.31 2.51
N LEU A 18 0.97 -2.45 2.00
CA LEU A 18 1.33 -1.89 0.70
C LEU A 18 1.79 -3.01 -0.22
N ILE A 19 1.23 -3.03 -1.41
CA ILE A 19 1.47 -4.07 -2.38
C ILE A 19 1.93 -3.42 -3.68
N ASP A 20 3.06 -3.90 -4.21
CA ASP A 20 3.53 -3.49 -5.52
C ASP A 20 2.74 -4.26 -6.57
N ASN A 21 1.82 -3.59 -7.22
CA ASN A 21 0.93 -4.19 -8.20
C ASN A 21 1.21 -3.66 -9.62
N ARG A 22 2.45 -3.25 -9.89
CA ARG A 22 2.81 -2.74 -11.21
C ARG A 22 2.68 -3.78 -12.29
N ASP A 23 2.81 -5.05 -11.95
CA ASP A 23 2.64 -6.14 -12.89
C ASP A 23 1.18 -6.57 -13.05
N ASN A 24 0.29 -5.93 -12.32
CA ASN A 24 -1.15 -6.15 -12.38
C ASN A 24 -1.55 -7.60 -12.09
N LYS A 25 -0.78 -8.29 -11.28
CA LYS A 25 -1.06 -9.68 -10.95
C LYS A 25 -1.96 -9.85 -9.74
N ASN A 26 -2.14 -8.79 -8.97
CA ASN A 26 -2.96 -8.86 -7.77
C ASN A 26 -4.29 -8.18 -8.03
N SER A 27 -5.32 -8.99 -8.13
CA SER A 27 -6.68 -8.49 -8.28
C SER A 27 -7.43 -8.88 -7.01
N LEU A 28 -7.75 -7.89 -6.21
CA LEU A 28 -8.38 -8.11 -4.91
C LEU A 28 -9.78 -7.52 -4.91
N ASN A 29 -10.73 -8.30 -4.45
CA ASN A 29 -12.09 -7.78 -4.26
C ASN A 29 -12.21 -7.19 -2.85
N ASN A 30 -13.35 -6.54 -2.58
CA ASN A 30 -13.54 -5.86 -1.31
C ASN A 30 -13.44 -6.82 -0.12
N GLU A 31 -13.97 -8.01 -0.27
CA GLU A 31 -13.93 -9.00 0.80
C GLU A 31 -12.50 -9.46 1.10
N GLU A 32 -11.71 -9.64 0.05
CA GLU A 32 -10.32 -10.03 0.24
C GLU A 32 -9.52 -8.94 0.92
N VAL A 33 -9.75 -7.69 0.55
CA VAL A 33 -9.07 -6.58 1.20
C VAL A 33 -9.46 -6.50 2.67
N ALA A 34 -10.74 -6.63 2.97
CA ALA A 34 -11.21 -6.59 4.35
C ALA A 34 -10.58 -7.72 5.17
N LEU A 35 -10.45 -8.90 4.58
CA LEU A 35 -9.83 -10.01 5.27
C LEU A 35 -8.35 -9.76 5.53
N LEU A 36 -7.63 -9.22 4.55
CA LEU A 36 -6.21 -8.91 4.72
C LEU A 36 -5.99 -7.87 5.80
N CYS A 37 -6.90 -6.90 5.90
CA CYS A 37 -6.80 -5.86 6.92
C CYS A 37 -7.29 -6.29 8.29
N HIS A 38 -7.93 -7.44 8.38
CA HIS A 38 -8.48 -7.92 9.64
C HIS A 38 -7.34 -8.27 10.60
N ARG A 39 -7.41 -7.71 11.81
CA ARG A 39 -6.28 -7.82 12.73
C ARG A 39 -6.07 -9.21 13.30
N ARG A 40 -7.10 -10.03 13.30
CA ARG A 40 -6.99 -11.39 13.83
C ARG A 40 -6.84 -12.43 12.76
N LEU A 41 -7.50 -12.26 11.63
CA LEU A 41 -7.55 -13.28 10.58
C LEU A 41 -6.62 -13.00 9.43
N GLY A 42 -6.17 -11.75 9.29
CA GLY A 42 -5.28 -11.37 8.21
C GLY A 42 -4.01 -10.72 8.72
N ILE A 43 -3.45 -9.84 7.90
CA ILE A 43 -2.23 -9.13 8.25
C ILE A 43 -2.51 -8.10 9.34
N GLY A 44 -3.66 -7.45 9.25
CA GLY A 44 -4.04 -6.40 10.18
C GLY A 44 -3.51 -5.04 9.77
N ALA A 45 -4.41 -4.12 9.46
CA ALA A 45 -4.02 -2.77 9.09
C ALA A 45 -5.23 -1.86 9.06
N ASP A 46 -4.97 -0.55 9.14
CA ASP A 46 -6.02 0.45 8.98
C ASP A 46 -6.45 0.59 7.54
N GLY A 47 -5.60 0.22 6.59
CA GLY A 47 -5.93 0.29 5.19
C GLY A 47 -4.93 -0.49 4.35
N LEU A 48 -5.25 -0.59 3.05
CA LEU A 48 -4.42 -1.30 2.10
C LEU A 48 -4.27 -0.45 0.85
N MET A 49 -3.07 -0.39 0.31
CA MET A 49 -2.79 0.37 -0.89
C MET A 49 -2.12 -0.51 -1.92
N LEU A 50 -2.55 -0.37 -3.16
CA LEU A 50 -1.88 -0.98 -4.29
C LEU A 50 -1.13 0.12 -5.02
N LEU A 51 0.16 -0.13 -5.28
CA LEU A 51 0.96 0.77 -6.10
C LEU A 51 0.95 0.20 -7.50
N GLU A 52 0.38 0.96 -8.44
CA GLU A 52 0.17 0.48 -9.80
C GLU A 52 0.93 1.32 -10.79
N LYS A 53 1.12 0.77 -11.98
CA LYS A 53 1.80 1.47 -13.04
C LYS A 53 0.93 2.60 -13.57
N SER A 54 1.56 3.71 -13.89
CA SER A 54 0.85 4.86 -14.43
C SER A 54 1.50 5.30 -15.74
N ASN A 55 0.67 5.77 -16.67
CA ASN A 55 1.17 6.31 -17.93
C ASN A 55 1.50 7.79 -17.83
N ASN A 56 1.00 8.47 -16.80
CA ASN A 56 1.11 9.92 -16.69
C ASN A 56 1.96 10.38 -15.52
N SER A 57 2.37 9.48 -14.66
CA SER A 57 3.14 9.84 -13.49
C SER A 57 4.02 8.66 -13.10
N ASP A 58 4.76 8.82 -12.01
CA ASP A 58 5.68 7.77 -11.56
C ASP A 58 4.93 6.49 -11.18
N PHE A 59 3.74 6.65 -10.61
CA PHE A 59 2.91 5.51 -10.23
C PHE A 59 1.50 6.00 -9.95
N GLU A 60 0.59 5.04 -9.85
CA GLU A 60 -0.79 5.29 -9.45
C GLU A 60 -1.06 4.53 -8.16
N MET A 61 -1.93 5.06 -7.33
CA MET A 61 -2.23 4.46 -6.05
C MET A 61 -3.73 4.15 -5.96
N VAL A 62 -4.04 2.93 -5.56
CA VAL A 62 -5.41 2.53 -5.27
C VAL A 62 -5.49 2.28 -3.77
N TYR A 63 -6.38 2.99 -3.09
CA TYR A 63 -6.47 2.96 -1.65
C TYR A 63 -7.79 2.36 -1.18
N TYR A 64 -7.68 1.47 -0.20
CA TYR A 64 -8.85 0.82 0.42
C TYR A 64 -8.82 1.04 1.92
N ASN A 65 -9.99 1.27 2.49
CA ASN A 65 -10.16 1.24 3.94
C ASN A 65 -10.11 -0.22 4.42
N SER A 66 -9.98 -0.38 5.73
CA SER A 66 -9.91 -1.73 6.31
C SER A 66 -11.19 -2.54 6.09
N ASP A 67 -12.29 -1.90 5.74
CA ASP A 67 -13.54 -2.61 5.43
C ASP A 67 -13.59 -3.09 3.98
N GLY A 68 -12.55 -2.83 3.21
CA GLY A 68 -12.47 -3.29 1.84
C GLY A 68 -12.99 -2.31 0.80
N ARG A 69 -13.50 -1.16 1.21
CA ARG A 69 -14.05 -0.18 0.28
C ARG A 69 -12.98 0.78 -0.20
N ASN A 70 -13.06 1.17 -1.46
CA ASN A 70 -12.19 2.21 -1.97
C ASN A 70 -12.40 3.49 -1.17
N ALA A 71 -11.34 4.25 -0.99
CA ALA A 71 -11.39 5.46 -0.20
C ALA A 71 -10.42 6.50 -0.72
N SER A 72 -10.60 7.72 -0.25
CA SER A 72 -9.65 8.79 -0.53
C SER A 72 -8.44 8.62 0.37
N MET A 73 -7.27 8.96 -0.16
CA MET A 73 -6.04 8.85 0.58
C MET A 73 -5.97 9.89 1.68
N CYS A 74 -5.56 9.46 2.88
CA CYS A 74 -5.27 10.38 3.97
C CYS A 74 -3.78 10.76 3.92
N GLY A 75 -3.40 11.80 4.69
CA GLY A 75 -2.03 12.26 4.69
C GLY A 75 -1.03 11.19 5.12
N ASN A 76 -1.39 10.39 6.12
CA ASN A 76 -0.49 9.34 6.59
C ASN A 76 -0.30 8.27 5.52
N GLY A 77 -1.38 7.92 4.81
CA GLY A 77 -1.28 6.97 3.71
C GLY A 77 -0.42 7.51 2.59
N GLY A 78 -0.53 8.81 2.30
CA GLY A 78 0.29 9.42 1.26
C GLY A 78 1.77 9.32 1.57
N ARG A 79 2.16 9.55 2.81
CA ARG A 79 3.56 9.42 3.20
C ARG A 79 4.03 7.97 3.05
N CYS A 80 3.21 7.03 3.42
CA CYS A 80 3.58 5.62 3.32
C CYS A 80 3.75 5.18 1.88
N ILE A 81 2.87 5.61 0.98
CA ILE A 81 2.99 5.19 -0.43
C ILE A 81 4.21 5.81 -1.08
N VAL A 82 4.57 7.04 -0.72
CA VAL A 82 5.78 7.67 -1.25
C VAL A 82 7.02 6.93 -0.75
N ALA A 83 7.06 6.58 0.53
CA ALA A 83 8.18 5.81 1.08
C ALA A 83 8.30 4.46 0.40
N PHE A 84 7.17 3.81 0.13
CA PHE A 84 7.17 2.53 -0.56
C PHE A 84 7.69 2.67 -1.99
N ALA A 85 7.26 3.71 -2.69
CA ALA A 85 7.72 3.96 -4.05
C ALA A 85 9.23 4.20 -4.09
N LYS A 86 9.77 4.90 -3.12
CA LYS A 86 11.22 5.09 -3.01
C LYS A 86 11.92 3.77 -2.74
N HIS A 87 11.37 2.97 -1.88
CA HIS A 87 11.92 1.64 -1.58
C HIS A 87 12.00 0.79 -2.84
N LEU A 88 11.02 0.92 -3.73
CA LEU A 88 10.97 0.16 -4.97
C LEU A 88 11.78 0.81 -6.11
N ASN A 89 12.46 1.92 -5.84
CA ASN A 89 13.26 2.64 -6.84
C ASN A 89 12.43 3.22 -7.98
N ILE A 90 11.19 3.60 -7.71
CA ILE A 90 10.30 4.14 -8.73
C ILE A 90 10.50 5.63 -8.91
N ILE A 91 10.78 6.34 -7.82
CA ILE A 91 10.96 7.78 -7.84
C ILE A 91 12.38 8.12 -7.40
N ASP A 92 12.74 9.40 -7.59
CA ASP A 92 14.07 9.88 -7.30
C ASP A 92 14.44 9.63 -5.83
N LYS A 93 15.61 9.06 -5.60
CA LYS A 93 16.07 8.71 -4.27
C LYS A 93 17.18 9.62 -3.77
N GLN A 94 17.46 10.70 -4.47
CA GLN A 94 18.59 11.55 -4.10
C GLN A 94 18.53 12.07 -2.68
N ASN A 95 17.33 12.39 -2.24
CA ASN A 95 17.14 12.94 -0.93
C ASN A 95 16.49 11.98 0.03
N GLU A 96 16.63 10.74 -0.27
CA GLU A 96 15.95 9.73 0.49
C GLU A 96 16.65 9.48 1.81
N LEU A 97 15.99 9.84 2.85
CA LEU A 97 16.43 9.52 4.20
C LEU A 97 15.34 8.84 4.98
N GLU A 98 14.29 8.50 4.31
CA GLU A 98 13.17 7.87 4.96
C GLU A 98 13.54 6.53 5.52
N LYS A 99 13.06 6.29 6.70
CA LYS A 99 13.13 4.97 7.27
C LYS A 99 11.85 4.26 6.95
N ILE A 100 11.99 3.13 6.33
CA ILE A 100 10.85 2.32 5.99
C ILE A 100 10.55 1.46 7.19
N VAL A 101 9.36 1.64 7.74
CA VAL A 101 8.91 0.90 8.91
C VAL A 101 7.94 -0.15 8.42
N LYS A 102 8.32 -1.36 8.56
CA LYS A 102 7.51 -2.48 8.09
C LYS A 102 6.85 -3.18 9.24
#